data_a68ad8f99f6ce70f836d3d0fce578a8f
#
_entry.id   a68ad8f99f6ce70f836d3d0fce578a8f
#
_cell.length_a   1.000
_cell.length_b   1.000
_cell.length_c   1.000
_cell.angle_alpha   90.00
_cell.angle_beta   90.00
_cell.angle_gamma   90.00
#
_symmetry.space_group_name_H-M   'P 1'
#
loop_
_entity.id
_entity.type
_entity.pdbx_description
1 polymer ?
#
loop_
_entity_poly.entity_id
_entity_poly.type
_entity_poly.pdbx_seq_one_letter_code
_entity_poly.pdbx_strand_id
1 'polypeptide(L)'
;VIAGNISEPAQEDIYTFEGEVGQTIYFDGISGDFSIDARLVSPSGNDVFTFQNVNGDRAPVTLAEAGIYRLEIDAVTETIGDYQFRVLDVEQAPLLNFDTSITGSLTARNSQVFKFEGTSGQTLSFSELGSTSGGIYRIYDDANQLILNRGFSGSVTDVTLELPSDGTYTLVLFSNS
;
A
#
# COMPACT_ATOMS: atom_id res chain seq x y z
N VAL A 1 8.15 -2.99 -10.38
CA VAL A 1 7.25 -4.15 -10.36
C VAL A 1 8.11 -5.41 -10.36
N ILE A 2 7.81 -6.32 -9.44
CA ILE A 2 8.37 -7.66 -9.37
C ILE A 2 7.32 -8.60 -9.96
N ALA A 3 7.74 -9.51 -10.83
CA ALA A 3 6.88 -10.53 -11.43
C ALA A 3 7.50 -11.90 -11.17
N GLY A 4 6.68 -12.86 -10.80
CA GLY A 4 7.07 -14.25 -10.56
C GLY A 4 6.00 -15.24 -11.03
N ASN A 5 6.30 -16.52 -10.89
CA ASN A 5 5.41 -17.61 -11.27
C ASN A 5 5.58 -18.77 -10.31
N ILE A 6 4.50 -19.20 -9.68
CA ILE A 6 4.42 -20.48 -8.99
C ILE A 6 4.15 -21.56 -10.07
N SER A 7 5.15 -22.34 -10.39
CA SER A 7 5.12 -23.33 -11.46
C SER A 7 4.82 -24.75 -10.99
N GLU A 8 4.98 -24.99 -9.68
CA GLU A 8 4.76 -26.30 -9.06
C GLU A 8 3.99 -26.13 -7.75
N PRO A 9 3.15 -27.09 -7.36
CA PRO A 9 2.49 -27.10 -6.06
C PRO A 9 3.50 -27.00 -4.90
N ALA A 10 3.18 -26.21 -3.89
CA ALA A 10 4.03 -25.95 -2.70
C ALA A 10 5.40 -25.29 -3.03
N GLN A 11 5.55 -24.70 -4.20
CA GLN A 11 6.66 -23.82 -4.49
C GLN A 11 6.54 -22.56 -3.62
N GLU A 12 7.68 -22.12 -3.07
CA GLU A 12 7.82 -20.85 -2.36
C GLU A 12 8.89 -20.01 -3.08
N ASP A 13 8.54 -18.78 -3.43
CA ASP A 13 9.47 -17.79 -3.96
C ASP A 13 9.85 -16.81 -2.86
N ILE A 14 11.15 -16.61 -2.63
CA ILE A 14 11.66 -15.74 -1.57
C ILE A 14 12.35 -14.52 -2.18
N TYR A 15 11.88 -13.33 -1.79
CA TYR A 15 12.50 -12.05 -2.09
C TYR A 15 13.06 -11.44 -0.83
N THR A 16 14.17 -10.73 -0.94
CA THR A 16 14.79 -10.07 0.21
C THR A 16 15.04 -8.60 -0.07
N PHE A 17 14.96 -7.78 0.97
CA PHE A 17 15.40 -6.40 0.94
C PHE A 17 16.00 -6.02 2.30
N GLU A 18 16.88 -5.02 2.30
CA GLU A 18 17.41 -4.43 3.52
C GLU A 18 16.44 -3.36 4.02
N GLY A 19 16.05 -3.46 5.29
CA GLY A 19 15.15 -2.52 5.95
C GLY A 19 15.83 -1.82 7.11
N GLU A 20 15.37 -0.62 7.43
CA GLU A 20 15.85 0.20 8.55
C GLU A 20 14.77 0.35 9.62
N VAL A 21 15.17 0.55 10.88
CA VAL A 21 14.22 0.84 11.96
C VAL A 21 13.51 2.15 11.69
N GLY A 22 12.16 2.13 11.73
CA GLY A 22 11.33 3.29 11.49
C GLY A 22 10.98 3.52 10.02
N GLN A 23 11.59 2.78 9.09
CA GLN A 23 11.21 2.83 7.67
C GLN A 23 9.79 2.32 7.50
N THR A 24 8.96 3.06 6.78
CA THR A 24 7.58 2.64 6.47
C THR A 24 7.51 2.14 5.04
N ILE A 25 6.96 0.94 4.87
CA ILE A 25 6.76 0.31 3.55
C ILE A 25 5.27 0.08 3.27
N TYR A 26 4.93 0.01 1.99
CA TYR A 26 3.61 -0.35 1.50
C TYR A 26 3.73 -1.50 0.51
N PHE A 27 2.97 -2.59 0.75
CA PHE A 27 2.88 -3.70 -0.19
C PHE A 27 1.72 -3.46 -1.14
N ASP A 28 2.02 -3.38 -2.43
CA ASP A 28 1.08 -3.13 -3.53
C ASP A 28 0.94 -4.40 -4.36
N GLY A 29 -0.17 -5.09 -4.17
CA GLY A 29 -0.50 -6.33 -4.86
C GLY A 29 -1.17 -6.07 -6.20
N ILE A 30 -0.47 -6.35 -7.32
CA ILE A 30 -0.91 -5.97 -8.66
C ILE A 30 -1.73 -7.07 -9.33
N SER A 31 -1.23 -8.32 -9.29
CA SER A 31 -1.93 -9.46 -9.87
C SER A 31 -1.54 -10.76 -9.19
N GLY A 32 -2.35 -11.78 -9.33
CA GLY A 32 -2.12 -13.13 -8.84
C GLY A 32 -3.42 -13.86 -8.57
N ASP A 33 -3.35 -15.17 -8.40
CA ASP A 33 -4.47 -15.97 -7.93
C ASP A 33 -4.74 -15.70 -6.44
N PHE A 34 -6.00 -15.82 -6.01
CA PHE A 34 -6.39 -15.63 -4.61
C PHE A 34 -5.81 -16.68 -3.65
N SER A 35 -5.26 -17.75 -4.17
CA SER A 35 -4.61 -18.80 -3.40
C SER A 35 -3.07 -18.73 -3.45
N ILE A 36 -2.52 -17.64 -4.00
CA ILE A 36 -1.10 -17.31 -3.87
C ILE A 36 -1.00 -16.24 -2.80
N ASP A 37 -0.32 -16.56 -1.74
CA ASP A 37 -0.17 -15.72 -0.57
C ASP A 37 1.23 -15.07 -0.51
N ALA A 38 1.38 -13.93 0.13
CA ALA A 38 2.63 -13.26 0.41
C ALA A 38 2.75 -13.00 1.91
N ARG A 39 3.83 -13.24 2.58
CA ARG A 39 4.17 -13.08 3.97
C ARG A 39 5.46 -12.29 4.11
N LEU A 40 5.51 -11.31 5.00
CA LEU A 40 6.74 -10.59 5.29
C LEU A 40 7.28 -11.00 6.65
N VAL A 41 8.54 -11.39 6.68
CA VAL A 41 9.26 -11.85 7.85
C VAL A 41 10.42 -10.91 8.17
N SER A 42 10.53 -10.50 9.43
CA SER A 42 11.59 -9.62 9.93
C SER A 42 12.96 -10.32 10.02
N PRO A 43 14.07 -9.58 10.22
CA PRO A 43 15.39 -10.15 10.42
C PRO A 43 15.46 -11.13 11.60
N SER A 44 14.69 -10.92 12.66
CA SER A 44 14.60 -11.83 13.81
C SER A 44 13.71 -13.06 13.57
N GLY A 45 13.06 -13.16 12.41
CA GLY A 45 12.17 -14.28 12.03
C GLY A 45 10.73 -14.13 12.47
N ASN A 46 10.32 -12.96 12.95
CA ASN A 46 8.92 -12.71 13.31
C ASN A 46 8.12 -12.23 12.09
N ASP A 47 6.83 -12.56 12.08
CA ASP A 47 5.92 -12.04 11.08
C ASP A 47 5.71 -10.55 11.24
N VAL A 48 5.97 -9.78 10.18
CA VAL A 48 5.60 -8.37 10.07
C VAL A 48 4.16 -8.26 9.61
N PHE A 49 3.81 -9.02 8.60
CA PHE A 49 2.43 -9.30 8.23
C PHE A 49 2.31 -10.74 7.72
N THR A 50 1.24 -11.36 8.11
CA THR A 50 0.80 -12.62 7.54
C THR A 50 -0.28 -12.37 6.51
N PHE A 51 -0.61 -13.32 5.80
CA PHE A 51 -1.09 -13.30 4.55
C PHE A 51 -2.39 -13.43 4.19
N GLN A 52 -2.61 -13.02 3.09
CA GLN A 52 -3.72 -13.37 2.20
C GLN A 52 -3.32 -12.88 0.81
N ASN A 53 -3.93 -13.31 -0.19
CA ASN A 53 -3.62 -13.20 -1.59
C ASN A 53 -2.62 -12.09 -2.02
N VAL A 54 -1.67 -12.48 -2.84
CA VAL A 54 -0.59 -11.62 -3.37
C VAL A 54 -1.10 -10.43 -4.18
N ASN A 55 -2.35 -10.50 -4.67
CA ASN A 55 -2.96 -9.42 -5.46
C ASN A 55 -3.71 -8.38 -4.60
N GLY A 56 -3.59 -8.45 -3.27
CA GLY A 56 -4.20 -7.51 -2.33
C GLY A 56 -3.18 -6.56 -1.71
N ASP A 57 -3.54 -5.27 -1.65
CA ASP A 57 -2.72 -4.28 -0.97
C ASP A 57 -2.70 -4.48 0.54
N ARG A 58 -1.60 -4.08 1.17
CA ARG A 58 -1.48 -4.01 2.63
C ARG A 58 -1.41 -2.56 3.10
N ALA A 59 -1.98 -2.31 4.26
CA ALA A 59 -1.76 -1.03 4.94
C ALA A 59 -0.25 -0.77 5.09
N PRO A 60 0.18 0.48 5.12
CA PRO A 60 1.57 0.80 5.43
C PRO A 60 1.99 0.13 6.73
N VAL A 61 3.23 -0.31 6.80
CA VAL A 61 3.80 -0.91 8.01
C VAL A 61 5.18 -0.32 8.28
N THR A 62 5.41 0.09 9.53
CA THR A 62 6.71 0.59 9.99
C THR A 62 7.56 -0.57 10.46
N LEU A 63 8.76 -0.68 9.91
CA LEU A 63 9.72 -1.72 10.23
C LEU A 63 10.34 -1.49 11.61
N ALA A 64 10.29 -2.51 12.47
CA ALA A 64 10.76 -2.42 13.84
C ALA A 64 12.26 -2.76 14.00
N GLU A 65 12.87 -3.37 12.98
CA GLU A 65 14.23 -3.90 13.02
C GLU A 65 15.02 -3.42 11.81
N ALA A 66 16.33 -3.26 11.96
CA ALA A 66 17.24 -3.09 10.84
C ALA A 66 17.77 -4.46 10.40
N GLY A 67 17.90 -4.69 9.09
CA GLY A 67 18.48 -5.90 8.52
C GLY A 67 17.69 -6.46 7.34
N ILE A 68 17.95 -7.73 7.04
CA ILE A 68 17.36 -8.38 5.86
C ILE A 68 15.96 -8.91 6.19
N TYR A 69 14.96 -8.34 5.52
CA TYR A 69 13.59 -8.82 5.51
C TYR A 69 13.39 -9.84 4.39
N ARG A 70 12.53 -10.83 4.63
CA ARG A 70 12.13 -11.82 3.63
C ARG A 70 10.66 -11.68 3.30
N LEU A 71 10.36 -11.49 2.03
CA LEU A 71 9.00 -11.58 1.49
C LEU A 71 8.87 -12.96 0.84
N GLU A 72 8.02 -13.77 1.41
CA GLU A 72 7.75 -15.14 1.01
C GLU A 72 6.44 -15.15 0.24
N ILE A 73 6.45 -15.68 -0.99
CA ILE A 73 5.27 -15.86 -1.85
C ILE A 73 5.07 -17.33 -2.03
N ASP A 74 3.95 -17.87 -1.56
CA ASP A 74 3.64 -19.29 -1.64
C ASP A 74 2.21 -19.57 -2.11
N ALA A 75 1.98 -20.77 -2.58
CA ALA A 75 0.64 -21.22 -2.93
C ALA A 75 0.03 -22.03 -1.78
N VAL A 76 -1.14 -21.61 -1.32
CA VAL A 76 -1.86 -22.25 -0.20
C VAL A 76 -2.32 -23.67 -0.50
N THR A 77 -2.37 -24.03 -1.77
CA THR A 77 -2.83 -25.34 -2.24
C THR A 77 -1.99 -25.80 -3.45
N GLU A 78 -2.52 -26.67 -4.28
CA GLU A 78 -1.90 -27.04 -5.56
C GLU A 78 -2.01 -25.95 -6.64
N THR A 79 -2.21 -24.67 -6.23
CA THR A 79 -2.33 -23.54 -7.15
C THR A 79 -0.99 -23.24 -7.80
N ILE A 80 -1.04 -23.00 -9.09
CA ILE A 80 0.08 -22.50 -9.90
C ILE A 80 -0.38 -21.24 -10.63
N GLY A 81 0.52 -20.31 -10.91
CA GLY A 81 0.17 -19.11 -11.66
C GLY A 81 1.15 -17.96 -11.53
N ASP A 82 0.94 -16.97 -12.37
CA ASP A 82 1.73 -15.75 -12.36
C ASP A 82 1.25 -14.81 -11.27
N TYR A 83 2.18 -14.01 -10.72
CA TYR A 83 1.87 -12.96 -9.80
C TYR A 83 2.74 -11.72 -10.05
N GLN A 84 2.25 -10.56 -9.60
CA GLN A 84 2.99 -9.31 -9.65
C GLN A 84 2.69 -8.47 -8.40
N PHE A 85 3.73 -7.84 -7.86
CA PHE A 85 3.63 -6.92 -6.73
C PHE A 85 4.73 -5.84 -6.75
N ARG A 86 4.62 -4.87 -5.84
CA ARG A 86 5.69 -3.93 -5.48
C ARG A 86 5.76 -3.83 -3.96
N VAL A 87 6.96 -3.58 -3.45
CA VAL A 87 7.16 -3.03 -2.12
C VAL A 87 7.61 -1.60 -2.31
N LEU A 88 6.85 -0.66 -1.80
CA LEU A 88 7.09 0.77 -1.94
C LEU A 88 7.61 1.31 -0.60
N ASP A 89 8.69 2.08 -0.66
CA ASP A 89 9.19 2.84 0.47
C ASP A 89 8.37 4.13 0.57
N VAL A 90 7.59 4.27 1.64
CA VAL A 90 6.74 5.44 1.86
C VAL A 90 7.58 6.70 2.09
N GLU A 91 8.80 6.56 2.65
CA GLU A 91 9.69 7.70 2.85
C GLU A 91 10.14 8.34 1.54
N GLN A 92 10.16 7.56 0.46
CA GLN A 92 10.46 8.05 -0.88
C GLN A 92 9.23 8.57 -1.64
N ALA A 93 8.04 8.48 -1.05
CA ALA A 93 6.82 8.96 -1.68
C ALA A 93 6.85 10.50 -1.85
N PRO A 94 6.29 11.03 -2.96
CA PRO A 94 6.19 12.46 -3.16
C PRO A 94 5.43 13.15 -2.03
N LEU A 95 5.99 14.29 -1.55
CA LEU A 95 5.32 15.13 -0.57
C LEU A 95 4.22 15.95 -1.25
N LEU A 96 3.00 15.88 -0.73
CA LEU A 96 1.90 16.71 -1.16
C LEU A 96 1.98 18.08 -0.51
N ASN A 97 1.85 19.12 -1.34
CA ASN A 97 1.61 20.47 -0.85
C ASN A 97 0.11 20.74 -0.89
N PHE A 98 -0.42 21.34 0.17
CA PHE A 98 -1.83 21.76 0.20
C PHE A 98 -2.10 22.82 -0.88
N ASP A 99 -3.37 22.97 -1.24
CA ASP A 99 -3.85 23.87 -2.29
C ASP A 99 -3.27 23.60 -3.70
N THR A 100 -2.78 22.37 -3.91
CA THR A 100 -2.31 21.90 -5.21
C THR A 100 -3.18 20.76 -5.73
N SER A 101 -3.42 20.72 -7.04
CA SER A 101 -4.10 19.59 -7.66
C SER A 101 -3.12 18.51 -8.10
N ILE A 102 -3.49 17.25 -7.86
CA ILE A 102 -2.78 16.09 -8.40
C ILE A 102 -3.57 15.62 -9.61
N THR A 103 -2.90 15.45 -10.72
CA THR A 103 -3.47 14.87 -11.93
C THR A 103 -2.67 13.64 -12.35
N GLY A 104 -3.36 12.60 -12.78
CA GLY A 104 -2.72 11.37 -13.19
C GLY A 104 -3.73 10.33 -13.66
N SER A 105 -3.24 9.16 -14.01
CA SER A 105 -4.06 7.99 -14.32
C SER A 105 -3.75 6.88 -13.33
N LEU A 106 -4.79 6.26 -12.78
CA LEU A 106 -4.66 5.01 -12.05
C LEU A 106 -4.79 3.89 -13.07
N THR A 107 -3.73 3.13 -13.26
CA THR A 107 -3.79 1.87 -13.99
C THR A 107 -4.32 0.79 -13.06
N ALA A 108 -5.00 -0.21 -13.63
CA ALA A 108 -5.58 -1.30 -12.85
C ALA A 108 -4.60 -1.83 -11.79
N ARG A 109 -5.04 -1.86 -10.55
CA ARG A 109 -4.34 -2.40 -9.38
C ARG A 109 -2.96 -1.82 -9.06
N ASN A 110 -2.53 -0.72 -9.69
CA ASN A 110 -1.30 -0.04 -9.32
C ASN A 110 -1.61 1.12 -8.37
N SER A 111 -1.08 1.06 -7.18
CA SER A 111 -1.23 2.13 -6.19
C SER A 111 -0.27 3.29 -6.45
N GLN A 112 -0.73 4.51 -6.20
CA GLN A 112 0.11 5.69 -6.10
C GLN A 112 0.15 6.11 -4.63
N VAL A 113 1.34 6.24 -4.08
CA VAL A 113 1.55 6.60 -2.68
C VAL A 113 2.13 8.01 -2.61
N PHE A 114 1.55 8.82 -1.72
CA PHE A 114 1.99 10.18 -1.40
C PHE A 114 2.08 10.33 0.10
N LYS A 115 2.82 11.33 0.57
CA LYS A 115 2.84 11.71 1.98
C LYS A 115 2.56 13.20 2.16
N PHE A 116 2.06 13.59 3.31
CA PHE A 116 1.87 14.99 3.70
C PHE A 116 2.03 15.16 5.20
N GLU A 117 2.45 16.36 5.60
CA GLU A 117 2.55 16.71 7.01
C GLU A 117 1.23 17.30 7.49
N GLY A 118 0.81 16.94 8.70
CA GLY A 118 -0.41 17.45 9.31
C GLY A 118 -0.25 17.73 10.79
N THR A 119 -1.16 18.55 11.31
CA THR A 119 -1.21 18.87 12.75
C THR A 119 -2.56 18.48 13.34
N SER A 120 -2.56 18.10 14.61
CA SER A 120 -3.77 17.72 15.35
C SER A 120 -4.84 18.83 15.29
N GLY A 121 -6.08 18.43 14.96
CA GLY A 121 -7.21 19.34 14.80
C GLY A 121 -7.22 20.12 13.47
N GLN A 122 -6.21 19.97 12.63
CA GLN A 122 -6.22 20.52 11.27
C GLN A 122 -7.32 19.87 10.45
N THR A 123 -8.15 20.70 9.80
CA THR A 123 -9.19 20.19 8.88
C THR A 123 -8.69 20.29 7.45
N LEU A 124 -8.68 19.18 6.76
CA LEU A 124 -8.36 19.08 5.33
C LEU A 124 -9.65 18.89 4.53
N SER A 125 -9.69 19.48 3.34
CA SER A 125 -10.74 19.24 2.34
C SER A 125 -10.12 18.55 1.12
N PHE A 126 -10.70 17.42 0.74
CA PHE A 126 -10.33 16.69 -0.47
C PHE A 126 -11.42 16.89 -1.51
N SER A 127 -11.08 17.56 -2.61
CA SER A 127 -12.01 17.84 -3.70
C SER A 127 -11.66 16.99 -4.92
N GLU A 128 -12.63 16.21 -5.41
CA GLU A 128 -12.50 15.54 -6.70
C GLU A 128 -12.78 16.54 -7.82
N LEU A 129 -11.74 16.95 -8.56
CA LEU A 129 -11.87 17.92 -9.65
C LEU A 129 -12.38 17.31 -10.95
N GLY A 130 -12.46 16.02 -11.03
CA GLY A 130 -12.95 15.20 -12.14
C GLY A 130 -12.23 13.86 -12.11
N SER A 131 -12.97 12.78 -12.06
CA SER A 131 -12.42 11.43 -12.07
C SER A 131 -13.31 10.48 -12.85
N THR A 132 -12.74 9.38 -13.32
CA THR A 132 -13.52 8.22 -13.71
C THR A 132 -13.85 7.42 -12.45
N SER A 133 -15.07 6.90 -12.36
CA SER A 133 -15.47 6.03 -11.26
C SER A 133 -14.57 4.78 -11.17
N GLY A 134 -14.37 4.27 -9.96
CA GLY A 134 -13.67 2.99 -9.71
C GLY A 134 -12.33 3.10 -9.00
N GLY A 135 -11.80 4.30 -8.79
CA GLY A 135 -10.64 4.52 -7.92
C GLY A 135 -11.05 4.67 -6.45
N ILE A 136 -10.10 4.41 -5.59
CA ILE A 136 -10.23 4.54 -4.13
C ILE A 136 -9.05 5.37 -3.63
N TYR A 137 -9.28 6.17 -2.60
CA TYR A 137 -8.22 6.79 -1.82
C TYR A 137 -8.35 6.45 -0.35
N ARG A 138 -7.19 6.20 0.27
CA ARG A 138 -7.06 5.91 1.68
C ARG A 138 -6.04 6.84 2.30
N ILE A 139 -6.31 7.28 3.54
CA ILE A 139 -5.36 8.04 4.33
C ILE A 139 -5.08 7.26 5.59
N TYR A 140 -3.81 7.14 5.89
CA TYR A 140 -3.28 6.54 7.11
C TYR A 140 -2.52 7.60 7.90
N ASP A 141 -2.63 7.57 9.22
CA ASP A 141 -1.85 8.42 10.12
C ASP A 141 -0.40 7.88 10.30
N ASP A 142 0.40 8.56 11.12
CA ASP A 142 1.78 8.20 11.43
C ASP A 142 1.92 6.86 12.19
N ALA A 143 0.84 6.38 12.80
CA ALA A 143 0.76 5.05 13.40
C ALA A 143 0.23 3.99 12.41
N ASN A 144 0.13 4.32 11.11
CA ASN A 144 -0.43 3.47 10.05
C ASN A 144 -1.88 3.06 10.27
N GLN A 145 -2.65 3.84 11.06
CA GLN A 145 -4.08 3.59 11.24
C GLN A 145 -4.87 4.23 10.09
N LEU A 146 -5.79 3.47 9.54
CA LEU A 146 -6.68 3.96 8.48
C LEU A 146 -7.66 4.99 9.04
N ILE A 147 -7.54 6.25 8.64
CA ILE A 147 -8.40 7.35 9.09
C ILE A 147 -9.42 7.81 8.04
N LEU A 148 -9.17 7.51 6.76
CA LEU A 148 -10.12 7.79 5.68
C LEU A 148 -10.05 6.69 4.61
N ASN A 149 -11.21 6.22 4.16
CA ASN A 149 -11.35 5.30 3.02
C ASN A 149 -12.54 5.74 2.18
N ARG A 150 -12.31 6.15 0.94
CA ARG A 150 -13.33 6.68 0.04
C ARG A 150 -13.10 6.22 -1.40
N GLY A 151 -14.20 5.92 -2.10
CA GLY A 151 -14.20 5.75 -3.54
C GLY A 151 -14.31 7.09 -4.26
N PHE A 152 -13.69 7.21 -5.43
CA PHE A 152 -13.95 8.31 -6.35
C PHE A 152 -15.38 8.19 -6.87
N SER A 153 -16.15 9.26 -6.71
CA SER A 153 -17.59 9.27 -7.08
C SER A 153 -17.84 9.65 -8.53
N GLY A 154 -16.83 10.19 -9.20
CA GLY A 154 -16.99 10.79 -10.54
C GLY A 154 -17.74 12.13 -10.52
N SER A 155 -18.13 12.59 -9.34
CA SER A 155 -18.80 13.89 -9.14
C SER A 155 -17.92 14.76 -8.25
N VAL A 156 -17.98 16.08 -8.45
CA VAL A 156 -17.27 17.03 -7.57
C VAL A 156 -17.92 16.96 -6.18
N THR A 157 -17.30 16.26 -5.28
CA THR A 157 -17.70 16.17 -3.88
C THR A 157 -16.51 16.47 -2.98
N ASP A 158 -16.72 17.37 -2.03
CA ASP A 158 -15.71 17.66 -1.02
C ASP A 158 -15.87 16.70 0.16
N VAL A 159 -14.76 16.09 0.56
CA VAL A 159 -14.68 15.29 1.78
C VAL A 159 -13.79 16.02 2.76
N THR A 160 -14.31 16.28 3.95
CA THR A 160 -13.53 16.90 5.02
C THR A 160 -13.03 15.86 6.00
N LEU A 161 -11.79 16.01 6.45
CA LEU A 161 -11.13 15.18 7.44
C LEU A 161 -10.45 16.08 8.47
N GLU A 162 -10.77 15.89 9.75
CA GLU A 162 -10.01 16.46 10.86
C GLU A 162 -8.89 15.47 11.23
N LEU A 163 -7.65 15.96 11.28
CA LEU A 163 -6.48 15.14 11.59
C LEU A 163 -6.40 14.86 13.10
N PRO A 164 -6.21 13.58 13.50
CA PRO A 164 -6.21 13.18 14.90
C PRO A 164 -4.92 13.56 15.66
N SER A 165 -3.79 13.69 14.98
CA SER A 165 -2.45 13.88 15.57
C SER A 165 -1.58 14.79 14.72
N ASP A 166 -0.46 15.24 15.31
CA ASP A 166 0.66 15.77 14.53
C ASP A 166 1.40 14.61 13.89
N GLY A 167 1.92 14.77 12.66
CA GLY A 167 2.77 13.76 12.05
C GLY A 167 2.67 13.69 10.53
N THR A 168 3.35 12.68 9.97
CA THR A 168 3.36 12.38 8.54
C THR A 168 2.22 11.41 8.21
N TYR A 169 1.40 11.79 7.27
CA TYR A 169 0.28 10.99 6.78
C TYR A 169 0.61 10.36 5.44
N THR A 170 0.11 9.15 5.22
CA THR A 170 0.23 8.43 3.95
C THR A 170 -1.09 8.46 3.20
N LEU A 171 -1.09 9.01 1.98
CA LEU A 171 -2.22 8.94 1.06
C LEU A 171 -1.92 7.88 0.00
N VAL A 172 -2.83 6.92 -0.15
CA VAL A 172 -2.77 5.87 -1.17
C VAL A 172 -3.95 6.02 -2.12
N LEU A 173 -3.66 6.12 -3.41
CA LEU A 173 -4.65 6.14 -4.50
C LEU A 173 -4.51 4.85 -5.28
N PHE A 174 -5.59 4.12 -5.51
CA PHE A 174 -5.57 2.86 -6.27
C PHE A 174 -6.89 2.61 -7.01
N SER A 175 -6.86 1.71 -7.98
CA SER A 175 -8.04 1.24 -8.70
C SER A 175 -8.22 -0.26 -8.49
N ASN A 176 -9.46 -0.69 -8.26
CA ASN A 176 -9.80 -2.11 -8.12
C ASN A 176 -10.12 -2.79 -9.47
N SER A 177 -10.09 -2.04 -10.57
CA SER A 177 -10.48 -2.51 -11.91
C SER A 177 -9.34 -2.42 -12.90
#